data_1e57ebe02ee91c990f480796033b651e
#
_entry.id   1e57ebe02ee91c990f480796033b651e
#
_cell.length_a   1.000
_cell.length_b   1.000
_cell.length_c   1.000
_cell.angle_alpha   90.00
_cell.angle_beta   90.00
_cell.angle_gamma   90.00
#
_symmetry.space_group_name_H-M   'P 1'
#
loop_
_entity.id
_entity.type
_entity.pdbx_description
1 polymer ?
#
loop_
_entity_poly.entity_id
_entity_poly.type
_entity_poly.pdbx_seq_one_letter_code
_entity_poly.pdbx_strand_id
1 'polypeptide(L)' 'MGDESFALIEKKITDMIQVVAALKKEKETLAGEVARKDGEVKELTRKLAELSRERVDVKDRVDKILSRLDTIEL' A
#
# COMPACT_ATOMS: atom_id res chain seq x y z
N MET A 1 37.66 -40.65 -2.28
CA MET A 1 37.78 -39.36 -1.60
C MET A 1 37.42 -38.17 -2.45
N GLY A 2 37.88 -38.10 -3.70
CA GLY A 2 37.49 -37.02 -4.61
C GLY A 2 36.00 -36.99 -4.91
N ASP A 3 35.37 -38.18 -5.05
CA ASP A 3 33.96 -38.30 -5.39
C ASP A 3 33.04 -37.81 -4.30
N GLU A 4 33.40 -38.02 -3.03
CA GLU A 4 32.62 -37.56 -1.89
C GLU A 4 32.65 -36.03 -1.78
N SER A 5 33.78 -35.43 -2.07
CA SER A 5 33.96 -33.97 -2.03
C SER A 5 33.16 -33.35 -3.17
N PHE A 6 33.19 -33.94 -4.34
CA PHE A 6 32.38 -33.46 -5.50
C PHE A 6 30.90 -33.56 -5.23
N ALA A 7 30.45 -34.69 -4.68
CA ALA A 7 29.05 -34.90 -4.34
C ALA A 7 28.56 -33.83 -3.33
N LEU A 8 29.39 -33.53 -2.34
CA LEU A 8 29.05 -32.51 -1.34
C LEU A 8 28.98 -31.12 -1.95
N ILE A 9 29.90 -30.79 -2.84
CA ILE A 9 29.90 -29.52 -3.56
C ILE A 9 28.66 -29.40 -4.47
N GLU A 10 28.35 -30.46 -5.21
CA GLU A 10 27.15 -30.49 -6.04
C GLU A 10 25.87 -30.27 -5.25
N LYS A 11 25.78 -30.93 -4.09
CA LYS A 11 24.64 -30.76 -3.20
C LYS A 11 24.51 -29.31 -2.72
N LYS A 12 25.61 -28.70 -2.31
CA LYS A 12 25.62 -27.31 -1.86
C LYS A 12 25.21 -26.36 -2.98
N ILE A 13 25.68 -26.60 -4.19
CA ILE A 13 25.28 -25.80 -5.36
C ILE A 13 23.80 -25.92 -5.62
N THR A 14 23.26 -27.14 -5.58
CA THR A 14 21.83 -27.37 -5.76
C THR A 14 21.01 -26.65 -4.69
N ASP A 15 21.43 -26.75 -3.42
CA ASP A 15 20.77 -26.07 -2.31
C ASP A 15 20.78 -24.55 -2.50
N MET A 16 21.91 -24.00 -2.93
CA MET A 16 22.03 -22.56 -3.20
C MET A 16 21.12 -22.11 -4.35
N ILE A 17 21.03 -22.90 -5.40
CA ILE A 17 20.12 -22.62 -6.53
C ILE A 17 18.68 -22.57 -6.05
N GLN A 18 18.29 -23.53 -5.21
CA GLN A 18 16.93 -23.57 -4.65
C GLN A 18 16.64 -22.36 -3.77
N VAL A 19 17.60 -21.95 -2.93
CA VAL A 19 17.46 -20.76 -2.09
C VAL A 19 17.32 -19.50 -2.95
N VAL A 20 18.14 -19.35 -3.98
CA VAL A 20 18.07 -18.20 -4.88
C VAL A 20 16.73 -18.17 -5.62
N ALA A 21 16.25 -19.33 -6.09
CA ALA A 21 14.95 -19.41 -6.75
C ALA A 21 13.81 -19.00 -5.82
N ALA A 22 13.85 -19.47 -4.56
CA ALA A 22 12.86 -19.12 -3.55
C ALA A 22 12.89 -17.62 -3.24
N LEU A 23 14.09 -17.03 -3.10
CA LEU A 23 14.25 -15.61 -2.83
C LEU A 23 13.75 -14.75 -3.99
N LYS A 24 13.99 -15.16 -5.23
CA LYS A 24 13.45 -14.46 -6.41
C LYS A 24 11.94 -14.47 -6.40
N LYS A 25 11.34 -15.60 -6.07
CA LYS A 25 9.89 -15.73 -5.99
C LYS A 25 9.30 -14.84 -4.89
N GLU A 26 9.91 -14.84 -3.72
CA GLU A 26 9.51 -13.96 -2.62
C GLU A 26 9.62 -12.49 -3.01
N LYS A 27 10.68 -12.12 -3.68
CA LYS A 27 10.91 -10.77 -4.16
C LYS A 27 9.78 -10.31 -5.09
N GLU A 28 9.39 -11.18 -6.04
CA GLU A 28 8.28 -10.89 -6.96
C GLU A 28 6.95 -10.75 -6.22
N THR A 29 6.70 -11.64 -5.26
CA THR A 29 5.49 -11.58 -4.43
C THR A 29 5.42 -10.29 -3.64
N LEU A 30 6.53 -9.92 -2.98
CA LEU A 30 6.60 -8.69 -2.20
C LEU A 30 6.45 -7.43 -3.08
N ALA A 31 7.06 -7.44 -4.26
CA ALA A 31 6.89 -6.33 -5.20
C ALA A 31 5.43 -6.16 -5.62
N GLY A 32 4.73 -7.27 -5.85
CA GLY A 32 3.31 -7.26 -6.16
C GLY A 32 2.46 -6.73 -5.01
N GLU A 33 2.76 -7.14 -3.77
CA GLU A 33 2.07 -6.66 -2.57
C GLU A 33 2.30 -5.17 -2.35
N VAL A 34 3.53 -4.70 -2.52
CA VAL A 34 3.86 -3.28 -2.40
C VAL A 34 3.09 -2.46 -3.43
N ALA A 35 3.06 -2.91 -4.68
CA ALA A 35 2.33 -2.22 -5.74
C ALA A 35 0.83 -2.13 -5.41
N ARG A 36 0.24 -3.22 -4.92
CA ARG A 36 -1.17 -3.27 -4.54
C ARG A 36 -1.47 -2.31 -3.39
N LYS A 37 -0.64 -2.34 -2.35
CA LYS A 37 -0.81 -1.45 -1.18
C LYS A 37 -0.60 0.02 -1.54
N ASP A 38 0.33 0.31 -2.42
CA ASP A 38 0.54 1.66 -2.92
C ASP A 38 -0.72 2.19 -3.62
N GLY A 39 -1.35 1.35 -4.43
CA GLY A 39 -2.62 1.66 -5.06
C GLY A 39 -3.74 1.91 -4.05
N GLU A 40 -3.83 1.08 -3.01
CA GLU A 40 -4.80 1.25 -1.93
C GLU A 40 -4.58 2.57 -1.17
N VAL A 41 -3.33 2.91 -0.87
CA VAL A 41 -2.99 4.17 -0.19
C VAL A 41 -3.39 5.36 -1.04
N LYS A 42 -3.13 5.34 -2.33
CA LYS A 42 -3.53 6.41 -3.25
C LYS A 42 -5.04 6.58 -3.28
N GLU A 43 -5.78 5.49 -3.34
CA GLU A 43 -7.25 5.50 -3.35
C GLU A 43 -7.80 6.06 -2.03
N LEU A 44 -7.25 5.63 -0.89
CA LEU A 44 -7.66 6.14 0.42
C LEU A 44 -7.33 7.64 0.57
N THR A 45 -6.20 8.07 0.09
CA THR A 45 -5.80 9.48 0.10
C THR A 45 -6.79 10.32 -0.70
N ARG A 46 -7.20 9.83 -1.87
CA ARG A 46 -8.20 10.50 -2.71
C ARG A 46 -9.55 10.61 -1.98
N LYS A 47 -10.00 9.52 -1.36
CA LYS A 47 -11.26 9.51 -0.60
C LYS A 47 -11.23 10.47 0.58
N LEU A 48 -10.10 10.53 1.29
CA LEU A 48 -9.93 11.48 2.39
C LEU A 48 -10.02 12.94 1.90
N ALA A 49 -9.41 13.23 0.78
CA ALA A 49 -9.48 14.56 0.19
C ALA A 49 -10.93 14.94 -0.19
N GLU A 50 -11.68 13.99 -0.75
CA GLU A 50 -13.10 14.19 -1.08
C GLU A 50 -13.94 14.45 0.16
N LEU A 51 -13.77 13.64 1.20
CA LEU A 51 -14.50 13.79 2.47
C LEU A 51 -14.18 15.12 3.15
N SER A 52 -12.92 15.54 3.12
CA SER A 52 -12.51 16.81 3.66
C SER A 52 -13.18 17.98 2.93
N ARG A 53 -13.27 17.89 1.62
CA ARG A 53 -13.93 18.88 0.78
C ARG A 53 -15.43 18.97 1.06
N GLU A 54 -16.10 17.82 1.16
CA GLU A 54 -17.52 17.73 1.51
C GLU A 54 -17.79 18.34 2.88
N ARG A 55 -16.91 18.08 3.84
CA ARG A 55 -17.02 18.62 5.19
C ARG A 55 -16.96 20.15 5.19
N VAL A 56 -16.05 20.71 4.43
CA VAL A 56 -15.93 22.16 4.28
C VAL A 56 -17.18 22.75 3.64
N ASP A 57 -17.70 22.10 2.58
CA ASP A 57 -18.90 22.54 1.90
C ASP A 57 -20.13 22.53 2.82
N VAL A 58 -20.28 21.49 3.61
CA VAL A 58 -21.37 21.38 4.59
C VAL A 58 -21.24 22.47 5.64
N LYS A 59 -20.05 22.71 6.16
CA LYS A 59 -19.80 23.76 7.13
C LYS A 59 -20.18 25.14 6.57
N ASP A 60 -19.78 25.43 5.34
CA ASP A 60 -20.08 26.70 4.67
C ASP A 60 -21.58 26.90 4.51
N ARG A 61 -22.31 25.84 4.15
CA ARG A 61 -23.77 25.89 4.02
C ARG A 61 -24.45 26.15 5.36
N VAL A 62 -23.99 25.50 6.41
CA VAL A 62 -24.50 25.72 7.76
C VAL A 62 -24.25 27.15 8.21
N ASP A 63 -23.04 27.67 7.99
CA ASP A 63 -22.70 29.03 8.33
C ASP A 63 -23.58 30.05 7.61
N LYS A 64 -23.88 29.81 6.33
CA LYS A 64 -24.80 30.67 5.55
C LYS A 64 -26.22 30.64 6.10
N ILE A 65 -26.72 29.48 6.50
CA ILE A 65 -28.06 29.34 7.07
C ILE A 65 -28.12 30.09 8.40
N LEU A 66 -27.10 29.94 9.24
CA LEU A 66 -27.03 30.64 10.53
C LEU A 66 -27.00 32.15 10.35
N SER A 67 -26.28 32.65 9.36
CA SER A 67 -26.24 34.08 9.04
C SER A 67 -27.60 34.61 8.61
N ARG A 68 -28.36 33.84 7.85
CA ARG A 68 -29.73 34.20 7.42
C ARG A 68 -30.67 34.25 8.63
N LEU A 69 -30.55 33.30 9.54
CA LEU A 69 -31.37 33.27 10.76
C LEU A 69 -31.10 34.50 11.64
N ASP A 70 -29.84 34.90 11.79
CA ASP A 70 -29.48 36.10 12.52
C ASP A 70 -30.12 37.35 11.95
N THR A 71 -30.20 37.43 10.61
CA THR A 71 -30.84 38.55 9.91
C THR A 71 -32.36 38.58 10.19
N ILE A 72 -33.00 37.43 10.27
CA ILE A 72 -34.44 37.33 10.48
C ILE A 72 -34.85 37.68 11.93
N GLU A 73 -34.01 37.38 12.90
CA GLU A 73 -34.30 37.68 14.30
C GLU A 73 -34.35 39.16 14.64
N LEU A 74 -33.83 39.97 13.78
CA LEU A 74 -33.90 41.41 13.93
C LEU A 74 -35.25 41.95 13.56
#